data_42969b9cce465efeb612fb6ff8a73568
#
_entry.id   42969b9cce465efeb612fb6ff8a73568
#
_cell.length_a   1.000
_cell.length_b   1.000
_cell.length_c   1.000
_cell.angle_alpha   90.00
_cell.angle_beta   90.00
_cell.angle_gamma   90.00
#
_symmetry.space_group_name_H-M   'P 1'
#
loop_
_entity.id
_entity.type
_entity.pdbx_description
1 polymer ?
#
loop_
_entity_poly.entity_id
_entity_poly.type
_entity_poly.pdbx_seq_one_letter_code
_entity_poly.pdbx_strand_id
1 'polypeptide(L)'
;MPLITYRKALNDALAEEIIRDENVVIMGEEVAQYNGAYKVTEGLWQRFGDKRVVDTPISEAGFIGMGIGASMLGIRPVMELMFWSFAYVAWDQIINNAGQVRYMSGGLINCPIVIRGPANGGTNVGATHSHTPENFIANTPGLKVVCPATAYDAKGLMKTAIRDNDPVCVMENTLLYGESWEVPEEEYLIPLGVADIKREGSDVSLIAHGRAVITALKAAEILAAEHGINAEVLDLRSIRPLDEEAILKTVCKTHRAVLVDENKPFCGVSAQIAATIQEHAFDELDAPVQRVCSLDAPAIYSPALEPIQLPTPERVVAKALHIC
;
A
#
# COMPACT_ATOMS: atom_id res chain seq x y z
N MET A 1 -15.54 11.13 -15.35
CA MET A 1 -14.17 10.59 -15.36
C MET A 1 -14.22 9.19 -15.97
N PRO A 2 -13.23 8.76 -16.77
CA PRO A 2 -13.21 7.39 -17.30
C PRO A 2 -13.08 6.36 -16.18
N LEU A 3 -13.75 5.22 -16.37
CA LEU A 3 -13.63 4.06 -15.49
C LEU A 3 -12.46 3.21 -15.98
N ILE A 4 -11.39 3.09 -15.18
CA ILE A 4 -10.20 2.30 -15.51
C ILE A 4 -9.85 1.35 -14.39
N THR A 5 -9.20 0.24 -14.75
CA THR A 5 -8.75 -0.74 -13.75
C THR A 5 -7.58 -0.19 -12.94
N TYR A 6 -7.44 -0.68 -11.70
CA TYR A 6 -6.30 -0.36 -10.83
C TYR A 6 -4.96 -0.63 -11.54
N ARG A 7 -4.85 -1.77 -12.26
CA ARG A 7 -3.68 -2.11 -13.08
C ARG A 7 -3.41 -1.07 -14.16
N LYS A 8 -4.46 -0.62 -14.86
CA LYS A 8 -4.34 0.41 -15.90
C LYS A 8 -3.91 1.75 -15.32
N ALA A 9 -4.41 2.11 -14.15
CA ALA A 9 -4.02 3.33 -13.45
C ALA A 9 -2.53 3.34 -13.09
N LEU A 10 -1.98 2.22 -12.61
CA LEU A 10 -0.54 2.06 -12.39
C LEU A 10 0.26 2.14 -13.69
N ASN A 11 -0.21 1.45 -14.75
CA ASN A 11 0.42 1.50 -16.07
C ASN A 11 0.47 2.93 -16.61
N ASP A 12 -0.63 3.68 -16.50
CA ASP A 12 -0.69 5.07 -16.92
C ASP A 12 0.26 5.96 -16.12
N ALA A 13 0.30 5.80 -14.80
CA ALA A 13 1.24 6.53 -13.94
C ALA A 13 2.69 6.30 -14.38
N LEU A 14 3.09 5.05 -14.62
CA LEU A 14 4.42 4.68 -15.09
C LEU A 14 4.73 5.29 -16.46
N ALA A 15 3.80 5.19 -17.41
CA ALA A 15 3.95 5.75 -18.74
C ALA A 15 4.10 7.27 -18.73
N GLU A 16 3.26 7.96 -17.95
CA GLU A 16 3.28 9.41 -17.81
C GLU A 16 4.60 9.91 -17.18
N GLU A 17 5.11 9.21 -16.17
CA GLU A 17 6.37 9.59 -15.53
C GLU A 17 7.61 9.30 -16.40
N ILE A 18 7.61 8.21 -17.20
CA ILE A 18 8.65 7.96 -18.20
C ILE A 18 8.68 9.05 -19.25
N ILE A 19 7.52 9.56 -19.68
CA ILE A 19 7.44 10.66 -20.65
C ILE A 19 7.92 11.98 -20.02
N ARG A 20 7.56 12.24 -18.77
CA ARG A 20 7.89 13.47 -18.07
C ARG A 20 9.38 13.61 -17.78
N ASP A 21 10.07 12.52 -17.46
CA ASP A 21 11.44 12.53 -16.97
C ASP A 21 12.27 11.41 -17.61
N GLU A 22 13.32 11.81 -18.32
CA GLU A 22 14.21 10.89 -19.03
C GLU A 22 15.02 9.97 -18.08
N ASN A 23 15.08 10.28 -16.79
CA ASN A 23 15.78 9.49 -15.77
C ASN A 23 14.90 8.38 -15.15
N VAL A 24 13.59 8.35 -15.41
CA VAL A 24 12.71 7.29 -14.91
C VAL A 24 12.94 6.01 -15.71
N VAL A 25 13.31 4.93 -15.03
CA VAL A 25 13.56 3.60 -15.61
C VAL A 25 12.84 2.54 -14.80
N ILE A 26 12.11 1.64 -15.44
CA ILE A 26 11.47 0.50 -14.81
C ILE A 26 12.38 -0.71 -14.92
N MET A 27 12.63 -1.40 -13.83
CA MET A 27 13.46 -2.61 -13.79
C MET A 27 12.79 -3.68 -12.92
N GLY A 28 12.92 -4.92 -13.31
CA GLY A 28 12.39 -6.06 -12.56
C GLY A 28 12.35 -7.33 -13.40
N GLU A 29 11.84 -8.37 -12.84
CA GLU A 29 11.69 -9.67 -13.49
C GLU A 29 10.48 -9.66 -14.43
N GLU A 30 10.67 -10.02 -15.71
CA GLU A 30 9.61 -10.14 -16.73
C GLU A 30 8.82 -8.83 -16.98
N VAL A 31 9.36 -7.66 -16.61
CA VAL A 31 8.67 -6.36 -16.75
C VAL A 31 8.66 -5.84 -18.19
N ALA A 32 9.60 -6.27 -19.05
CA ALA A 32 9.76 -5.82 -20.42
C ALA A 32 9.04 -6.74 -21.41
N GLN A 33 9.72 -7.78 -21.91
CA GLN A 33 9.23 -8.60 -23.02
C GLN A 33 7.94 -9.37 -22.68
N TYR A 34 7.81 -9.86 -21.46
CA TYR A 34 6.61 -10.56 -20.98
C TYR A 34 5.47 -9.61 -20.59
N ASN A 35 5.72 -8.28 -20.53
CA ASN A 35 4.74 -7.26 -20.14
C ASN A 35 4.31 -7.33 -18.66
N GLY A 36 5.20 -7.77 -17.78
CA GLY A 36 4.94 -7.95 -16.36
C GLY A 36 4.15 -9.21 -16.01
N ALA A 37 4.46 -9.84 -14.88
CA ALA A 37 3.74 -11.02 -14.38
C ALA A 37 2.24 -10.73 -14.19
N TYR A 38 1.91 -9.52 -13.71
CA TYR A 38 0.54 -9.04 -13.48
C TYR A 38 0.07 -8.00 -14.50
N LYS A 39 0.82 -7.82 -15.60
CA LYS A 39 0.49 -6.90 -16.71
C LYS A 39 0.39 -5.42 -16.30
N VAL A 40 1.05 -5.02 -15.23
CA VAL A 40 1.15 -3.60 -14.87
C VAL A 40 2.03 -2.84 -15.87
N THR A 41 3.06 -3.48 -16.40
CA THR A 41 3.98 -2.89 -17.38
C THR A 41 3.60 -3.19 -18.85
N GLU A 42 2.38 -3.69 -19.10
CA GLU A 42 1.93 -4.05 -20.45
C GLU A 42 2.07 -2.90 -21.44
N GLY A 43 2.73 -3.17 -22.59
CA GLY A 43 2.96 -2.21 -23.67
C GLY A 43 4.06 -1.17 -23.41
N LEU A 44 4.62 -1.08 -22.20
CA LEU A 44 5.62 -0.07 -21.87
C LEU A 44 6.95 -0.33 -22.60
N TRP A 45 7.41 -1.57 -22.65
CA TRP A 45 8.65 -1.92 -23.35
C TRP A 45 8.55 -1.65 -24.84
N GLN A 46 7.43 -2.00 -25.47
CA GLN A 46 7.20 -1.73 -26.91
C GLN A 46 7.22 -0.23 -27.22
N ARG A 47 6.79 0.59 -26.26
CA ARG A 47 6.70 2.04 -26.41
C ARG A 47 8.03 2.76 -26.11
N PHE A 48 8.75 2.32 -25.07
CA PHE A 48 9.90 3.05 -24.52
C PHE A 48 11.25 2.36 -24.71
N GLY A 49 11.26 1.07 -25.08
CA GLY A 49 12.47 0.30 -25.42
C GLY A 49 13.33 -0.15 -24.23
N ASP A 50 14.41 -0.85 -24.55
CA ASP A 50 15.30 -1.54 -23.61
C ASP A 50 16.03 -0.64 -22.62
N LYS A 51 16.14 0.67 -22.91
CA LYS A 51 16.80 1.61 -21.98
C LYS A 51 15.91 2.13 -20.87
N ARG A 52 14.60 1.94 -21.01
CA ARG A 52 13.61 2.50 -20.08
C ARG A 52 12.80 1.43 -19.35
N VAL A 53 12.65 0.25 -19.95
CA VAL A 53 11.97 -0.91 -19.35
C VAL A 53 12.88 -2.11 -19.50
N VAL A 54 13.44 -2.58 -18.40
CA VAL A 54 14.58 -3.49 -18.37
C VAL A 54 14.25 -4.75 -17.61
N ASP A 55 14.31 -5.90 -18.28
CA ASP A 55 14.24 -7.20 -17.62
C ASP A 55 15.54 -7.49 -16.84
N THR A 56 15.40 -8.00 -15.63
CA THR A 56 16.51 -8.41 -14.78
C THR A 56 16.52 -9.92 -14.58
N PRO A 57 17.69 -10.52 -14.25
CA PRO A 57 17.71 -11.89 -13.72
C PRO A 57 16.94 -11.99 -12.41
N ILE A 58 16.49 -13.21 -12.05
CA ILE A 58 15.89 -13.51 -10.75
C ILE A 58 16.99 -13.39 -9.67
N SER A 59 17.15 -12.18 -9.16
CA SER A 59 18.13 -11.84 -8.13
C SER A 59 17.75 -10.51 -7.47
N GLU A 60 16.79 -10.53 -6.56
CA GLU A 60 16.22 -9.32 -5.96
C GLU A 60 17.26 -8.50 -5.21
N ALA A 61 18.17 -9.14 -4.49
CA ALA A 61 19.29 -8.45 -3.86
C ALA A 61 20.19 -7.75 -4.89
N GLY A 62 20.40 -8.36 -6.05
CA GLY A 62 21.24 -7.82 -7.13
C GLY A 62 20.57 -6.63 -7.82
N PHE A 63 19.34 -6.79 -8.32
CA PHE A 63 18.72 -5.72 -9.09
C PHE A 63 18.23 -4.55 -8.20
N ILE A 64 17.75 -4.80 -6.98
CA ILE A 64 17.43 -3.72 -6.02
C ILE A 64 18.70 -2.94 -5.67
N GLY A 65 19.81 -3.62 -5.37
CA GLY A 65 21.10 -2.96 -5.12
C GLY A 65 21.60 -2.13 -6.30
N MET A 66 21.42 -2.64 -7.52
CA MET A 66 21.73 -1.91 -8.75
C MET A 66 20.85 -0.65 -8.88
N GLY A 67 19.55 -0.75 -8.64
CA GLY A 67 18.63 0.38 -8.65
C GLY A 67 19.02 1.45 -7.62
N ILE A 68 19.38 1.05 -6.41
CA ILE A 68 19.86 1.97 -5.37
C ILE A 68 21.13 2.71 -5.84
N GLY A 69 22.12 1.99 -6.37
CA GLY A 69 23.33 2.62 -6.91
C GLY A 69 23.05 3.57 -8.06
N ALA A 70 22.14 3.20 -8.98
CA ALA A 70 21.73 4.05 -10.09
C ALA A 70 21.00 5.32 -9.59
N SER A 71 20.18 5.21 -8.54
CA SER A 71 19.47 6.35 -7.96
C SER A 71 20.42 7.41 -7.38
N MET A 72 21.52 7.00 -6.78
CA MET A 72 22.57 7.90 -6.27
C MET A 72 23.26 8.70 -7.39
N LEU A 73 23.17 8.24 -8.64
CA LEU A 73 23.74 8.90 -9.82
C LEU A 73 22.71 9.69 -10.63
N GLY A 74 21.49 9.89 -10.12
CA GLY A 74 20.47 10.73 -10.72
C GLY A 74 19.42 10.00 -11.54
N ILE A 75 19.48 8.67 -11.65
CA ILE A 75 18.40 7.87 -12.22
C ILE A 75 17.25 7.79 -11.21
N ARG A 76 16.02 7.66 -11.69
CA ARG A 76 14.80 7.42 -10.89
C ARG A 76 14.28 6.01 -11.19
N PRO A 77 14.86 4.97 -10.59
CA PRO A 77 14.45 3.61 -10.87
C PRO A 77 13.16 3.26 -10.16
N VAL A 78 12.26 2.62 -10.90
CA VAL A 78 11.07 1.94 -10.38
C VAL A 78 11.34 0.46 -10.43
N MET A 79 11.59 -0.14 -9.27
CA MET A 79 11.95 -1.54 -9.13
C MET A 79 10.70 -2.36 -8.87
N GLU A 80 10.37 -3.30 -9.75
CA GLU A 80 9.25 -4.21 -9.56
C GLU A 80 9.71 -5.49 -8.86
N LEU A 81 9.14 -5.76 -7.70
CA LEU A 81 9.14 -7.08 -7.09
C LEU A 81 7.92 -7.85 -7.59
N MET A 82 8.10 -9.05 -8.07
CA MET A 82 6.99 -9.89 -8.54
C MET A 82 5.98 -10.15 -7.41
N PHE A 83 6.48 -10.29 -6.19
CA PHE A 83 5.73 -10.22 -4.92
C PHE A 83 6.59 -9.56 -3.85
N TRP A 84 5.97 -8.83 -2.94
CA TRP A 84 6.67 -8.29 -1.76
C TRP A 84 7.27 -9.38 -0.86
N SER A 85 6.80 -10.61 -0.96
CA SER A 85 7.43 -11.77 -0.30
C SER A 85 8.90 -11.96 -0.69
N PHE A 86 9.30 -11.56 -1.89
CA PHE A 86 10.67 -11.67 -2.38
C PHE A 86 11.59 -10.52 -1.91
N ALA A 87 11.01 -9.47 -1.33
CA ALA A 87 11.79 -8.42 -0.67
C ALA A 87 12.70 -8.96 0.43
N TYR A 88 12.33 -10.09 1.07
CA TYR A 88 13.17 -10.71 2.11
C TYR A 88 14.56 -11.13 1.59
N VAL A 89 14.68 -11.49 0.31
CA VAL A 89 15.99 -11.80 -0.31
C VAL A 89 16.83 -10.53 -0.49
N ALA A 90 16.19 -9.37 -0.68
CA ALA A 90 16.82 -8.07 -0.86
C ALA A 90 16.80 -7.19 0.40
N TRP A 91 16.53 -7.76 1.58
CA TRP A 91 16.25 -7.01 2.80
C TRP A 91 17.38 -6.05 3.19
N ASP A 92 18.63 -6.50 3.11
CA ASP A 92 19.79 -5.66 3.36
C ASP A 92 19.84 -4.44 2.42
N GLN A 93 19.54 -4.65 1.14
CA GLN A 93 19.54 -3.56 0.16
C GLN A 93 18.47 -2.52 0.49
N ILE A 94 17.26 -2.95 0.86
CA ILE A 94 16.14 -2.07 1.18
C ILE A 94 16.39 -1.32 2.49
N ILE A 95 16.71 -2.05 3.56
CA ILE A 95 16.81 -1.50 4.91
C ILE A 95 18.09 -0.69 5.10
N ASN A 96 19.26 -1.31 4.84
CA ASN A 96 20.55 -0.70 5.13
C ASN A 96 21.00 0.26 4.03
N ASN A 97 20.83 -0.10 2.76
CA ASN A 97 21.32 0.75 1.68
C ASN A 97 20.31 1.84 1.31
N ALA A 98 19.10 1.50 0.89
CA ALA A 98 18.11 2.53 0.51
C ALA A 98 17.69 3.40 1.71
N GLY A 99 17.30 2.78 2.82
CA GLY A 99 16.76 3.48 3.98
C GLY A 99 17.75 4.38 4.71
N GLN A 100 19.06 4.04 4.71
CA GLN A 100 20.04 4.73 5.56
C GLN A 100 21.00 5.64 4.81
N VAL A 101 21.13 5.54 3.48
CA VAL A 101 22.17 6.25 2.72
C VAL A 101 22.10 7.77 2.90
N ARG A 102 20.91 8.35 2.93
CA ARG A 102 20.76 9.79 3.12
C ARG A 102 21.22 10.25 4.50
N TYR A 103 20.87 9.50 5.54
CA TYR A 103 21.31 9.78 6.91
C TYR A 103 22.83 9.62 7.05
N MET A 104 23.40 8.51 6.57
CA MET A 104 24.83 8.22 6.66
C MET A 104 25.69 9.23 5.88
N SER A 105 25.16 9.77 4.79
CA SER A 105 25.85 10.79 4.00
C SER A 105 25.66 12.23 4.52
N GLY A 106 24.96 12.41 5.65
CA GLY A 106 24.65 13.74 6.16
C GLY A 106 23.73 14.55 5.23
N GLY A 107 22.87 13.87 4.45
CA GLY A 107 21.94 14.47 3.49
C GLY A 107 22.55 14.79 2.11
N LEU A 108 23.80 14.43 1.87
CA LEU A 108 24.48 14.70 0.60
C LEU A 108 24.03 13.77 -0.54
N ILE A 109 23.58 12.56 -0.20
CA ILE A 109 23.14 11.55 -1.18
C ILE A 109 21.64 11.31 -1.02
N ASN A 110 20.89 11.52 -2.09
CA ASN A 110 19.50 11.11 -2.20
C ASN A 110 19.39 9.69 -2.75
N CYS A 111 18.25 9.03 -2.48
CA CYS A 111 17.95 7.71 -3.04
C CYS A 111 16.53 7.71 -3.62
N PRO A 112 16.30 8.38 -4.76
CA PRO A 112 14.97 8.48 -5.39
C PRO A 112 14.58 7.17 -6.08
N ILE A 113 14.36 6.12 -5.29
CA ILE A 113 13.97 4.80 -5.75
C ILE A 113 12.53 4.49 -5.36
N VAL A 114 11.77 3.93 -6.27
CA VAL A 114 10.47 3.30 -5.95
C VAL A 114 10.66 1.78 -5.98
N ILE A 115 10.20 1.11 -4.94
CA ILE A 115 10.09 -0.35 -4.90
C ILE A 115 8.60 -0.66 -4.85
N ARG A 116 8.08 -1.37 -5.85
CA ARG A 116 6.66 -1.63 -5.99
C ARG A 116 6.37 -3.10 -6.29
N GLY A 117 5.19 -3.52 -6.01
CA GLY A 117 4.70 -4.88 -6.32
C GLY A 117 3.52 -5.28 -5.47
N PRO A 118 2.88 -6.42 -5.75
CA PRO A 118 1.77 -6.92 -4.97
C PRO A 118 2.25 -7.47 -3.63
N ALA A 119 1.48 -7.17 -2.58
CA ALA A 119 1.57 -7.75 -1.26
C ALA A 119 0.28 -8.53 -0.97
N ASN A 120 0.21 -9.17 0.19
CA ASN A 120 -0.96 -9.81 0.77
C ASN A 120 -1.37 -11.14 0.13
N GLY A 121 -2.27 -11.85 0.82
CA GLY A 121 -2.87 -13.10 0.35
C GLY A 121 -4.14 -12.88 -0.47
N GLY A 122 -4.84 -13.98 -0.76
CA GLY A 122 -6.12 -14.00 -1.45
C GLY A 122 -6.09 -14.57 -2.86
N THR A 123 -4.92 -14.98 -3.34
CA THR A 123 -4.74 -15.53 -4.69
C THR A 123 -4.29 -16.99 -4.69
N ASN A 124 -4.41 -17.67 -3.55
CA ASN A 124 -4.10 -19.09 -3.36
C ASN A 124 -2.67 -19.49 -3.75
N VAL A 125 -1.72 -18.60 -3.53
CA VAL A 125 -0.29 -18.82 -3.84
C VAL A 125 0.51 -19.34 -2.64
N GLY A 126 -0.13 -19.48 -1.50
CA GLY A 126 0.43 -20.12 -0.30
C GLY A 126 1.35 -19.23 0.53
N ALA A 127 1.94 -19.82 1.55
CA ALA A 127 2.59 -19.11 2.66
C ALA A 127 3.76 -18.21 2.25
N THR A 128 4.59 -18.66 1.30
CA THR A 128 5.81 -17.94 0.89
C THR A 128 5.58 -16.82 -0.13
N HIS A 129 4.35 -16.66 -0.65
CA HIS A 129 3.98 -15.69 -1.67
C HIS A 129 2.84 -14.75 -1.23
N SER A 130 2.55 -14.69 0.08
CA SER A 130 1.40 -13.95 0.61
C SER A 130 1.75 -13.14 1.86
N HIS A 131 2.96 -12.58 1.91
CA HIS A 131 3.37 -11.75 3.04
C HIS A 131 2.81 -10.33 2.94
N THR A 132 2.66 -9.71 4.10
CA THR A 132 2.26 -8.31 4.31
C THR A 132 3.38 -7.60 5.06
N PRO A 133 4.48 -7.22 4.39
CA PRO A 133 5.70 -6.75 5.07
C PRO A 133 5.69 -5.26 5.41
N GLU A 134 4.59 -4.53 5.22
CA GLU A 134 4.50 -3.09 5.43
C GLU A 134 4.92 -2.63 6.83
N ASN A 135 4.61 -3.41 7.87
CA ASN A 135 5.02 -3.14 9.25
C ASN A 135 6.54 -3.22 9.44
N PHE A 136 7.20 -4.19 8.81
CA PHE A 136 8.67 -4.32 8.86
C PHE A 136 9.37 -3.14 8.18
N ILE A 137 8.85 -2.73 7.02
CA ILE A 137 9.42 -1.63 6.24
C ILE A 137 9.12 -0.29 6.91
N ALA A 138 7.89 -0.08 7.36
CA ALA A 138 7.48 1.13 8.06
C ALA A 138 8.24 1.36 9.37
N ASN A 139 8.72 0.31 10.04
CA ASN A 139 9.58 0.43 11.22
C ASN A 139 11.00 0.92 10.91
N THR A 140 11.39 1.01 9.62
CA THR A 140 12.71 1.46 9.21
C THR A 140 12.71 2.97 8.93
N PRO A 141 13.39 3.81 9.74
CA PRO A 141 13.56 5.23 9.43
C PRO A 141 14.25 5.42 8.07
N GLY A 142 13.77 6.41 7.29
CA GLY A 142 14.31 6.70 5.95
C GLY A 142 13.53 6.05 4.81
N LEU A 143 12.65 5.08 5.09
CA LEU A 143 11.75 4.51 4.10
C LEU A 143 10.35 5.12 4.22
N LYS A 144 9.69 5.33 3.08
CA LYS A 144 8.27 5.70 3.00
C LYS A 144 7.47 4.49 2.51
N VAL A 145 6.25 4.32 3.02
CA VAL A 145 5.38 3.17 2.68
C VAL A 145 3.98 3.67 2.37
N VAL A 146 3.47 3.31 1.19
CA VAL A 146 2.11 3.62 0.76
C VAL A 146 1.38 2.36 0.31
N CYS A 147 0.07 2.33 0.58
CA CYS A 147 -0.81 1.19 0.30
C CYS A 147 -2.09 1.70 -0.39
N PRO A 148 -2.06 1.97 -1.70
CA PRO A 148 -3.22 2.50 -2.42
C PRO A 148 -4.39 1.52 -2.43
N ALA A 149 -5.62 2.03 -2.20
CA ALA A 149 -6.84 1.23 -2.14
C ALA A 149 -7.64 1.25 -3.45
N THR A 150 -7.57 2.33 -4.24
CA THR A 150 -8.34 2.53 -5.48
C THR A 150 -7.44 2.83 -6.66
N ALA A 151 -7.98 2.77 -7.89
CA ALA A 151 -7.24 3.17 -9.09
C ALA A 151 -6.81 4.65 -9.04
N TYR A 152 -7.66 5.52 -8.47
CA TYR A 152 -7.33 6.93 -8.24
C TYR A 152 -6.11 7.07 -7.33
N ASP A 153 -6.13 6.39 -6.18
CA ASP A 153 -5.02 6.43 -5.22
C ASP A 153 -3.74 5.83 -5.82
N ALA A 154 -3.85 4.72 -6.55
CA ALA A 154 -2.73 4.04 -7.18
C ALA A 154 -1.99 4.93 -8.18
N LYS A 155 -2.73 5.63 -9.06
CA LYS A 155 -2.13 6.56 -10.04
C LYS A 155 -1.47 7.74 -9.35
N GLY A 156 -2.18 8.42 -8.45
CA GLY A 156 -1.69 9.63 -7.80
C GLY A 156 -0.51 9.39 -6.87
N LEU A 157 -0.56 8.33 -6.05
CA LEU A 157 0.53 7.96 -5.14
C LEU A 157 1.76 7.44 -5.89
N MET A 158 1.60 6.64 -6.95
CA MET A 158 2.72 6.17 -7.76
C MET A 158 3.49 7.33 -8.40
N LYS A 159 2.79 8.30 -8.97
CA LYS A 159 3.42 9.51 -9.55
C LYS A 159 4.16 10.30 -8.48
N THR A 160 3.56 10.50 -7.31
CA THR A 160 4.22 11.18 -6.20
C THR A 160 5.45 10.41 -5.71
N ALA A 161 5.36 9.09 -5.60
CA ALA A 161 6.47 8.23 -5.20
C ALA A 161 7.67 8.34 -6.17
N ILE A 162 7.42 8.34 -7.49
CA ILE A 162 8.48 8.48 -8.50
C ILE A 162 9.15 9.87 -8.43
N ARG A 163 8.40 10.89 -8.05
CA ARG A 163 8.91 12.28 -7.92
C ARG A 163 9.62 12.56 -6.59
N ASP A 164 9.47 11.67 -5.61
CA ASP A 164 10.13 11.82 -4.30
C ASP A 164 11.66 11.61 -4.43
N ASN A 165 12.42 12.24 -3.55
CA ASN A 165 13.89 12.11 -3.50
C ASN A 165 14.37 11.08 -2.46
N ASP A 166 13.45 10.49 -1.71
CA ASP A 166 13.69 9.42 -0.74
C ASP A 166 13.06 8.12 -1.22
N PRO A 167 13.48 6.96 -0.70
CA PRO A 167 12.91 5.67 -1.08
C PRO A 167 11.43 5.55 -0.71
N VAL A 168 10.61 5.13 -1.68
CA VAL A 168 9.19 4.87 -1.47
C VAL A 168 8.85 3.43 -1.82
N CYS A 169 8.26 2.72 -0.87
CA CYS A 169 7.73 1.37 -1.04
C CYS A 169 6.22 1.45 -1.32
N VAL A 170 5.79 0.97 -2.49
CA VAL A 170 4.38 0.96 -2.89
C VAL A 170 3.84 -0.47 -2.79
N MET A 171 2.97 -0.70 -1.80
CA MET A 171 2.33 -1.99 -1.55
C MET A 171 1.03 -2.09 -2.33
N GLU A 172 1.03 -2.83 -3.41
CA GLU A 172 -0.14 -3.08 -4.24
C GLU A 172 -0.84 -4.37 -3.78
N ASN A 173 -2.04 -4.64 -4.31
CA ASN A 173 -2.76 -5.86 -4.00
C ASN A 173 -3.29 -6.51 -5.28
N THR A 174 -2.98 -7.80 -5.47
CA THR A 174 -3.38 -8.55 -6.67
C THR A 174 -4.87 -8.60 -6.90
N LEU A 175 -5.68 -8.64 -5.82
CA LEU A 175 -7.13 -8.66 -5.91
C LEU A 175 -7.74 -7.34 -6.39
N LEU A 176 -6.98 -6.24 -6.33
CA LEU A 176 -7.42 -4.94 -6.83
C LEU A 176 -7.09 -4.72 -8.31
N TYR A 177 -6.16 -5.47 -8.90
CA TYR A 177 -5.68 -5.20 -10.26
C TYR A 177 -6.78 -5.21 -11.33
N GLY A 178 -7.82 -6.02 -11.16
CA GLY A 178 -8.96 -6.11 -12.08
C GLY A 178 -10.12 -5.19 -11.73
N GLU A 179 -10.14 -4.62 -10.53
CA GLU A 179 -11.19 -3.73 -10.07
C GLU A 179 -11.06 -2.35 -10.73
N SER A 180 -12.18 -1.64 -10.93
CA SER A 180 -12.22 -0.39 -11.68
C SER A 180 -12.81 0.76 -10.88
N TRP A 181 -12.23 1.94 -11.05
CA TRP A 181 -12.68 3.20 -10.44
C TRP A 181 -12.62 4.34 -11.44
N GLU A 182 -13.36 5.39 -11.16
CA GLU A 182 -13.25 6.65 -11.88
C GLU A 182 -11.89 7.31 -11.59
N VAL A 183 -11.16 7.69 -12.64
CA VAL A 183 -9.86 8.35 -12.53
C VAL A 183 -9.82 9.53 -13.48
N PRO A 184 -9.38 10.74 -13.03
CA PRO A 184 -9.24 11.90 -13.91
C PRO A 184 -8.24 11.66 -15.04
N GLU A 185 -8.52 12.23 -16.22
CA GLU A 185 -7.57 12.26 -17.33
C GLU A 185 -6.49 13.32 -17.12
N GLU A 186 -6.86 14.41 -16.41
CA GLU A 186 -5.94 15.47 -16.06
C GLU A 186 -4.86 14.97 -15.08
N GLU A 187 -3.71 15.63 -15.12
CA GLU A 187 -2.64 15.33 -14.19
C GLU A 187 -3.02 15.68 -12.75
N TYR A 188 -2.79 14.73 -11.84
CA TYR A 188 -2.90 14.95 -10.41
C TYR A 188 -1.86 14.17 -9.64
N LEU A 189 -1.58 14.62 -8.43
CA LEU A 189 -0.70 13.96 -7.46
C LEU A 189 -1.45 13.82 -6.13
N ILE A 190 -1.14 12.75 -5.40
CA ILE A 190 -1.62 12.57 -4.03
C ILE A 190 -0.41 12.68 -3.11
N PRO A 191 -0.39 13.63 -2.16
CA PRO A 191 0.70 13.76 -1.21
C PRO A 191 0.85 12.52 -0.34
N LEU A 192 2.10 12.12 -0.06
CA LEU A 192 2.38 11.04 0.89
C LEU A 192 2.09 11.52 2.31
N GLY A 193 1.50 10.65 3.14
CA GLY A 193 1.15 11.00 4.51
C GLY A 193 -0.15 11.78 4.65
N VAL A 194 -1.01 11.77 3.65
CA VAL A 194 -2.34 12.39 3.70
C VAL A 194 -3.41 11.33 3.50
N ALA A 195 -4.17 11.06 4.55
CA ALA A 195 -5.29 10.14 4.55
C ALA A 195 -6.52 10.71 3.83
N ASP A 196 -7.51 9.86 3.54
CA ASP A 196 -8.71 10.24 2.81
C ASP A 196 -9.98 9.64 3.45
N ILE A 197 -10.99 10.46 3.65
CA ILE A 197 -12.30 9.98 4.09
C ILE A 197 -13.07 9.47 2.88
N LYS A 198 -13.11 8.16 2.73
CA LYS A 198 -13.84 7.49 1.63
C LYS A 198 -15.35 7.49 1.85
N ARG A 199 -15.79 7.56 3.10
CA ARG A 199 -17.22 7.66 3.49
C ARG A 199 -17.31 8.45 4.77
N GLU A 200 -18.13 9.50 4.75
CA GLU A 200 -18.49 10.25 5.96
C GLU A 200 -19.40 9.43 6.88
N GLY A 201 -19.20 9.59 8.19
CA GLY A 201 -20.01 8.94 9.21
C GLY A 201 -19.92 9.65 10.56
N SER A 202 -20.72 9.19 11.55
CA SER A 202 -20.84 9.84 12.85
C SER A 202 -20.74 8.89 14.06
N ASP A 203 -20.91 7.56 13.84
CA ASP A 203 -21.17 6.65 14.97
C ASP A 203 -19.97 5.76 15.30
N VAL A 204 -19.14 5.43 14.31
CA VAL A 204 -17.92 4.62 14.45
C VAL A 204 -16.95 4.92 13.31
N SER A 205 -15.65 4.96 13.60
CA SER A 205 -14.59 5.07 12.60
C SER A 205 -14.08 3.69 12.20
N LEU A 206 -14.14 3.37 10.90
CA LEU A 206 -13.47 2.23 10.30
C LEU A 206 -12.19 2.73 9.64
N ILE A 207 -11.03 2.42 10.21
CA ILE A 207 -9.73 2.91 9.76
C ILE A 207 -8.98 1.77 9.08
N ALA A 208 -8.55 1.97 7.84
CA ALA A 208 -7.97 0.92 7.02
C ALA A 208 -6.93 1.47 6.03
N HIS A 209 -6.20 0.58 5.35
CA HIS A 209 -5.30 0.88 4.23
C HIS A 209 -5.34 -0.23 3.19
N GLY A 210 -4.92 0.07 1.96
CA GLY A 210 -4.91 -0.90 0.86
C GLY A 210 -6.28 -1.55 0.66
N ARG A 211 -6.32 -2.84 0.33
CA ARG A 211 -7.58 -3.55 0.07
C ARG A 211 -8.54 -3.60 1.28
N ALA A 212 -8.01 -3.51 2.50
CA ALA A 212 -8.85 -3.50 3.70
C ALA A 212 -9.84 -2.31 3.72
N VAL A 213 -9.57 -1.23 2.99
CA VAL A 213 -10.50 -0.10 2.79
C VAL A 213 -11.78 -0.56 2.09
N ILE A 214 -11.64 -1.42 1.08
CA ILE A 214 -12.81 -1.96 0.34
C ILE A 214 -13.66 -2.86 1.27
N THR A 215 -13.00 -3.64 2.14
CA THR A 215 -13.68 -4.43 3.17
C THR A 215 -14.41 -3.53 4.17
N ALA A 216 -13.79 -2.42 4.60
CA ALA A 216 -14.39 -1.44 5.51
C ALA A 216 -15.59 -0.72 4.88
N LEU A 217 -15.51 -0.34 3.60
CA LEU A 217 -16.63 0.29 2.87
C LEU A 217 -17.84 -0.66 2.79
N LYS A 218 -17.62 -1.93 2.44
CA LYS A 218 -18.70 -2.94 2.43
C LYS A 218 -19.30 -3.15 3.82
N ALA A 219 -18.49 -3.17 4.86
CA ALA A 219 -18.98 -3.26 6.24
C ALA A 219 -19.80 -2.02 6.63
N ALA A 220 -19.39 -0.82 6.22
CA ALA A 220 -20.13 0.42 6.47
C ALA A 220 -21.50 0.43 5.76
N GLU A 221 -21.60 -0.15 4.56
CA GLU A 221 -22.87 -0.34 3.86
C GLU A 221 -23.83 -1.27 4.63
N ILE A 222 -23.32 -2.41 5.13
CA ILE A 222 -24.10 -3.37 5.95
C ILE A 222 -24.54 -2.70 7.26
N LEU A 223 -23.63 -2.00 7.96
CA LEU A 223 -23.93 -1.29 9.19
C LEU A 223 -25.06 -0.26 9.01
N ALA A 224 -25.03 0.49 7.92
CA ALA A 224 -26.07 1.48 7.62
C ALA A 224 -27.41 0.81 7.25
N ALA A 225 -27.38 -0.22 6.39
CA ALA A 225 -28.61 -0.82 5.86
C ALA A 225 -29.34 -1.71 6.88
N GLU A 226 -28.60 -2.46 7.71
CA GLU A 226 -29.17 -3.48 8.59
C GLU A 226 -29.24 -3.05 10.07
N HIS A 227 -28.38 -2.10 10.48
CA HIS A 227 -28.25 -1.73 11.88
C HIS A 227 -28.46 -0.23 12.15
N GLY A 228 -28.62 0.59 11.11
CA GLY A 228 -28.81 2.05 11.27
C GLY A 228 -27.58 2.78 11.79
N ILE A 229 -26.39 2.18 11.74
CA ILE A 229 -25.12 2.74 12.21
C ILE A 229 -24.42 3.43 11.04
N ASN A 230 -24.10 4.72 11.20
CA ASN A 230 -23.43 5.54 10.19
C ASN A 230 -21.90 5.54 10.40
N ALA A 231 -21.21 4.55 9.83
CA ALA A 231 -19.78 4.42 9.95
C ALA A 231 -19.01 5.37 9.02
N GLU A 232 -17.98 6.05 9.55
CA GLU A 232 -16.97 6.77 8.78
C GLU A 232 -15.88 5.80 8.31
N VAL A 233 -15.40 5.92 7.08
CA VAL A 233 -14.30 5.10 6.56
C VAL A 233 -13.13 5.99 6.20
N LEU A 234 -12.04 5.85 6.95
CA LEU A 234 -10.77 6.54 6.73
C LEU A 234 -9.78 5.59 6.05
N ASP A 235 -9.35 5.97 4.84
CA ASP A 235 -8.24 5.34 4.13
C ASP A 235 -6.93 6.05 4.47
N LEU A 236 -6.02 5.34 5.10
CA LEU A 236 -4.73 5.90 5.50
C LEU A 236 -3.83 6.22 4.30
N ARG A 237 -3.97 5.53 3.17
CA ARG A 237 -3.12 5.66 1.98
C ARG A 237 -1.64 5.43 2.25
N SER A 238 -1.11 6.03 3.30
CA SER A 238 0.30 5.96 3.72
C SER A 238 0.42 5.36 5.12
N ILE A 239 1.37 4.45 5.25
CA ILE A 239 1.75 3.89 6.55
C ILE A 239 2.96 4.65 7.13
N ARG A 240 3.82 5.13 6.24
CA ARG A 240 4.96 5.97 6.61
C ARG A 240 5.19 7.02 5.51
N PRO A 241 5.06 8.34 5.79
CA PRO A 241 4.56 8.90 7.04
C PRO A 241 3.08 8.55 7.29
N LEU A 242 2.69 8.45 8.56
CA LEU A 242 1.30 8.21 8.97
C LEU A 242 0.58 9.54 9.22
N ASP A 243 -0.65 9.66 8.76
CA ASP A 243 -1.51 10.82 9.05
C ASP A 243 -2.19 10.65 10.42
N GLU A 244 -1.43 10.89 11.48
CA GLU A 244 -1.94 10.77 12.85
C GLU A 244 -3.04 11.81 13.14
N GLU A 245 -2.96 13.00 12.54
CA GLU A 245 -3.97 14.04 12.70
C GLU A 245 -5.34 13.58 12.18
N ALA A 246 -5.39 12.98 10.99
CA ALA A 246 -6.63 12.46 10.42
C ALA A 246 -7.19 11.30 11.26
N ILE A 247 -6.33 10.41 11.77
CA ILE A 247 -6.73 9.31 12.68
C ILE A 247 -7.38 9.88 13.96
N LEU A 248 -6.73 10.82 14.61
CA LEU A 248 -7.24 11.41 15.85
C LEU A 248 -8.52 12.18 15.59
N LYS A 249 -8.60 12.95 14.50
CA LYS A 249 -9.79 13.71 14.13
C LYS A 249 -11.02 12.82 13.91
N THR A 250 -10.89 11.70 13.20
CA THR A 250 -12.02 10.78 12.99
C THR A 250 -12.44 10.11 14.30
N VAL A 251 -11.48 9.73 15.15
CA VAL A 251 -11.77 9.10 16.46
C VAL A 251 -12.45 10.08 17.41
N CYS A 252 -11.97 11.32 17.51
CA CYS A 252 -12.62 12.36 18.33
C CYS A 252 -14.03 12.73 17.84
N LYS A 253 -14.32 12.50 16.54
CA LYS A 253 -15.65 12.72 15.96
C LYS A 253 -16.64 11.61 16.30
N THR A 254 -16.20 10.36 16.27
CA THR A 254 -17.08 9.17 16.37
C THR A 254 -17.01 8.47 17.72
N HIS A 255 -15.99 8.74 18.53
CA HIS A 255 -15.70 8.16 19.86
C HIS A 255 -15.52 6.64 19.87
N ARG A 256 -15.52 5.97 18.71
CA ARG A 256 -15.40 4.51 18.54
C ARG A 256 -14.56 4.19 17.31
N ALA A 257 -13.69 3.20 17.41
CA ALA A 257 -12.81 2.83 16.31
C ALA A 257 -12.70 1.31 16.11
N VAL A 258 -12.79 0.90 14.84
CA VAL A 258 -12.44 -0.45 14.37
C VAL A 258 -11.33 -0.32 13.32
N LEU A 259 -10.18 -0.91 13.59
CA LEU A 259 -9.04 -0.94 12.67
C LEU A 259 -9.12 -2.20 11.82
N VAL A 260 -9.09 -2.03 10.50
CA VAL A 260 -9.19 -3.15 9.55
C VAL A 260 -7.86 -3.30 8.81
N ASP A 261 -7.21 -4.45 8.99
CA ASP A 261 -5.81 -4.66 8.60
C ASP A 261 -5.61 -6.07 8.05
N GLU A 262 -5.09 -6.21 6.82
CA GLU A 262 -4.77 -7.52 6.25
C GLU A 262 -3.50 -8.14 6.84
N ASN A 263 -2.75 -7.40 7.64
CA ASN A 263 -1.61 -7.92 8.38
C ASN A 263 -2.05 -8.82 9.55
N LYS A 264 -1.07 -9.48 10.18
CA LYS A 264 -1.30 -10.27 11.39
C LYS A 264 -1.56 -9.36 12.60
N PRO A 265 -2.29 -9.84 13.63
CA PRO A 265 -2.59 -9.01 14.80
C PRO A 265 -1.34 -8.67 15.63
N PHE A 266 -0.32 -9.53 15.61
CA PHE A 266 0.91 -9.32 16.37
C PHE A 266 1.86 -8.41 15.60
N CYS A 267 2.23 -7.28 16.21
CA CYS A 267 3.11 -6.27 15.60
C CYS A 267 2.66 -5.76 14.21
N GLY A 268 1.38 -5.88 13.86
CA GLY A 268 0.82 -5.32 12.64
C GLY A 268 0.62 -3.81 12.74
N VAL A 269 0.35 -3.16 11.61
CA VAL A 269 0.13 -1.69 11.52
C VAL A 269 -1.01 -1.25 12.43
N SER A 270 -2.09 -2.02 12.51
CA SER A 270 -3.23 -1.74 13.40
C SER A 270 -2.85 -1.70 14.89
N ALA A 271 -1.80 -2.39 15.31
CA ALA A 271 -1.32 -2.32 16.69
C ALA A 271 -0.68 -0.95 16.98
N GLN A 272 0.08 -0.40 16.06
CA GLN A 272 0.65 0.95 16.17
C GLN A 272 -0.45 2.01 16.19
N ILE A 273 -1.43 1.91 15.28
CA ILE A 273 -2.56 2.86 15.23
C ILE A 273 -3.35 2.82 16.53
N ALA A 274 -3.62 1.63 17.09
CA ALA A 274 -4.29 1.49 18.37
C ALA A 274 -3.49 2.14 19.52
N ALA A 275 -2.16 2.03 19.51
CA ALA A 275 -1.29 2.70 20.48
C ALA A 275 -1.35 4.22 20.32
N THR A 276 -1.27 4.76 19.11
CA THR A 276 -1.41 6.20 18.83
C THR A 276 -2.75 6.76 19.33
N ILE A 277 -3.85 6.06 19.06
CA ILE A 277 -5.18 6.46 19.56
C ILE A 277 -5.20 6.42 21.09
N GLN A 278 -4.64 5.38 21.71
CA GLN A 278 -4.57 5.25 23.18
C GLN A 278 -3.74 6.38 23.81
N GLU A 279 -2.64 6.78 23.20
CA GLU A 279 -1.75 7.81 23.73
C GLU A 279 -2.33 9.22 23.60
N HIS A 280 -3.12 9.50 22.55
CA HIS A 280 -3.49 10.86 22.17
C HIS A 280 -5.01 11.13 22.20
N ALA A 281 -5.85 10.11 22.27
CA ALA A 281 -7.31 10.24 22.25
C ALA A 281 -8.02 9.28 23.22
N PHE A 282 -7.36 8.83 24.29
CA PHE A 282 -7.96 7.91 25.27
C PHE A 282 -9.24 8.47 25.89
N ASP A 283 -9.23 9.74 26.30
CA ASP A 283 -10.36 10.40 26.95
C ASP A 283 -11.55 10.67 26.01
N GLU A 284 -11.34 10.50 24.70
CA GLU A 284 -12.37 10.64 23.67
C GLU A 284 -13.08 9.31 23.35
N LEU A 285 -12.60 8.19 23.89
CA LEU A 285 -13.13 6.86 23.56
C LEU A 285 -14.29 6.45 24.44
N ASP A 286 -15.43 6.09 23.85
CA ASP A 286 -16.57 5.45 24.53
C ASP A 286 -16.37 3.94 24.76
N ALA A 287 -15.47 3.30 23.99
CA ALA A 287 -15.21 1.87 24.02
C ALA A 287 -13.75 1.55 23.62
N PRO A 288 -13.23 0.36 24.00
CA PRO A 288 -11.90 -0.06 23.56
C PRO A 288 -11.80 -0.14 22.03
N VAL A 289 -10.70 0.35 21.45
CA VAL A 289 -10.40 0.20 20.02
C VAL A 289 -10.43 -1.27 19.63
N GLN A 290 -11.21 -1.61 18.60
CA GLN A 290 -11.30 -2.96 18.05
C GLN A 290 -10.35 -3.13 16.88
N ARG A 291 -9.85 -4.35 16.67
CA ARG A 291 -9.03 -4.70 15.49
C ARG A 291 -9.61 -5.92 14.77
N VAL A 292 -9.67 -5.84 13.45
CA VAL A 292 -10.02 -6.95 12.55
C VAL A 292 -8.83 -7.20 11.66
N CYS A 293 -8.04 -8.20 12.01
CA CYS A 293 -6.82 -8.56 11.28
C CYS A 293 -6.99 -9.92 10.57
N SER A 294 -6.06 -10.26 9.70
CA SER A 294 -5.92 -11.65 9.22
C SER A 294 -5.66 -12.59 10.40
N LEU A 295 -5.99 -13.87 10.24
CA LEU A 295 -5.68 -14.88 11.26
C LEU A 295 -4.15 -14.95 11.45
N ASP A 296 -3.74 -15.21 12.69
CA ASP A 296 -2.32 -15.36 13.03
C ASP A 296 -1.81 -16.75 12.63
N ALA A 297 -1.72 -16.94 11.32
CA ALA A 297 -1.28 -18.18 10.68
C ALA A 297 -0.58 -17.88 9.35
N PRO A 298 0.30 -18.76 8.86
CA PRO A 298 0.80 -18.67 7.48
C PRO A 298 -0.37 -18.69 6.49
N ALA A 299 -0.18 -18.06 5.31
CA ALA A 299 -1.23 -18.03 4.30
C ALA A 299 -1.61 -19.42 3.82
N ILE A 300 -2.91 -19.67 3.78
CA ILE A 300 -3.50 -20.97 3.44
C ILE A 300 -3.55 -21.10 1.92
N TYR A 301 -3.11 -22.25 1.39
CA TYR A 301 -3.10 -22.51 -0.05
C TYR A 301 -4.47 -22.92 -0.61
N SER A 302 -5.39 -23.40 0.23
CA SER A 302 -6.69 -23.88 -0.20
C SER A 302 -7.64 -22.74 -0.57
N PRO A 303 -8.22 -22.71 -1.78
CA PRO A 303 -9.20 -21.70 -2.19
C PRO A 303 -10.45 -21.65 -1.29
N ALA A 304 -10.82 -22.74 -0.67
CA ALA A 304 -11.97 -22.82 0.24
C ALA A 304 -11.67 -22.22 1.63
N LEU A 305 -10.40 -22.19 2.04
CA LEU A 305 -10.01 -21.78 3.40
C LEU A 305 -9.30 -20.41 3.43
N GLU A 306 -8.60 -20.02 2.36
CA GLU A 306 -7.90 -18.73 2.32
C GLU A 306 -8.81 -17.52 2.60
N PRO A 307 -10.05 -17.43 2.07
CA PRO A 307 -10.95 -16.32 2.36
C PRO A 307 -11.30 -16.17 3.84
N ILE A 308 -11.30 -17.27 4.60
CA ILE A 308 -11.59 -17.25 6.06
C ILE A 308 -10.46 -16.58 6.83
N GLN A 309 -9.24 -16.60 6.28
CA GLN A 309 -8.04 -16.03 6.91
C GLN A 309 -8.05 -14.51 6.89
N LEU A 310 -8.58 -13.92 5.83
CA LEU A 310 -8.57 -12.47 5.61
C LEU A 310 -9.67 -11.74 6.40
N PRO A 311 -9.53 -10.44 6.67
CA PRO A 311 -10.63 -9.62 7.16
C PRO A 311 -11.84 -9.67 6.23
N THR A 312 -13.03 -9.89 6.78
CA THR A 312 -14.29 -9.86 6.02
C THR A 312 -15.21 -8.75 6.52
N PRO A 313 -16.14 -8.25 5.68
CA PRO A 313 -17.12 -7.24 6.11
C PRO A 313 -17.91 -7.68 7.35
N GLU A 314 -18.31 -8.96 7.44
CA GLU A 314 -19.08 -9.49 8.55
C GLU A 314 -18.28 -9.46 9.87
N ARG A 315 -16.96 -9.73 9.82
CA ARG A 315 -16.08 -9.62 10.97
C ARG A 315 -15.94 -8.17 11.45
N VAL A 316 -15.91 -7.21 10.51
CA VAL A 316 -15.88 -5.78 10.82
C VAL A 316 -17.19 -5.34 11.44
N VAL A 317 -18.34 -5.73 10.84
CA VAL A 317 -19.69 -5.47 11.40
C VAL A 317 -19.81 -6.01 12.82
N ALA A 318 -19.44 -7.27 13.05
CA ALA A 318 -19.50 -7.87 14.39
C ALA A 318 -18.69 -7.09 15.44
N LYS A 319 -17.53 -6.53 15.06
CA LYS A 319 -16.70 -5.70 15.93
C LYS A 319 -17.28 -4.30 16.15
N ALA A 320 -17.87 -3.70 15.14
CA ALA A 320 -18.55 -2.42 15.27
C ALA A 320 -19.79 -2.53 16.18
N LEU A 321 -20.62 -3.55 16.02
CA LEU A 321 -21.78 -3.82 16.86
C LEU A 321 -21.43 -4.09 18.33
N HIS A 322 -20.21 -4.53 18.62
CA HIS A 322 -19.76 -4.75 19.99
C HIS A 322 -19.48 -3.45 20.74
N ILE A 323 -19.23 -2.37 20.02
CA ILE A 323 -18.84 -1.07 20.60
C ILE A 323 -19.84 0.06 20.33
N CYS A 324 -20.82 -0.14 19.44
CA CYS A 324 -21.96 0.75 19.23
C CYS A 324 -23.18 0.26 20.01
#